data_8f8da8f97b9581747040a9e0c5d12d4d
#
_entry.id   8f8da8f97b9581747040a9e0c5d12d4d
#
_cell.length_a   1.000
_cell.length_b   1.000
_cell.length_c   1.000
_cell.angle_alpha   90.00
_cell.angle_beta   90.00
_cell.angle_gamma   90.00
#
_symmetry.space_group_name_H-M   'P 1'
#
loop_
_entity.id
_entity.type
_entity.pdbx_description
1 polymer ?
#
loop_
_entity_poly.entity_id
_entity_poly.type
_entity_poly.pdbx_seq_one_letter_code
_entity_poly.pdbx_strand_id
1 'polypeptide(L)'
;MRTYFAALLALTMVAGCAVGSGAVVKGAGPDDLLKLREGPGLNYKIIIGLPDGTRLTRQNCVTNGGKLWCRVSLADRPSVSGYVSAEYLAHR
;
A
#
# COMPACT_ATOMS: atom_id res chain seq x y z
N MET A 1 -8.98 -29.38 34.70
CA MET A 1 -8.88 -28.97 34.32
C MET A 1 -8.66 -28.50 33.44
N ARG A 2 -8.67 -28.46 33.30
CA ARG A 2 -8.52 -28.00 32.57
C ARG A 2 -8.47 -27.34 31.60
N THR A 3 -8.52 -27.13 31.42
CA THR A 3 -8.51 -26.57 30.55
C THR A 3 -8.32 -25.71 29.98
N TYR A 4 -8.14 -25.57 29.87
CA TYR A 4 -7.99 -24.76 29.35
C TYR A 4 -7.76 -24.09 28.50
N PHE A 5 -7.69 -24.15 28.28
CA PHE A 5 -7.45 -23.59 27.54
C PHE A 5 -7.45 -22.89 26.79
N ALA A 6 -7.58 -22.96 26.60
CA ALA A 6 -7.52 -22.40 25.92
C ALA A 6 -7.55 -21.66 25.38
N ALA A 7 -7.64 -21.54 25.28
CA ALA A 7 -7.60 -20.77 24.72
C ALA A 7 -7.20 -20.14 24.18
N LEU A 8 -7.08 -20.21 24.03
CA LEU A 8 -6.57 -19.57 23.45
C LEU A 8 -6.41 -19.14 22.61
N LEU A 9 -6.53 -19.28 22.24
CA LEU A 9 -6.21 -18.87 21.38
C LEU A 9 -6.33 -18.24 20.69
N ALA A 10 -6.58 -18.23 20.52
CA ALA A 10 -6.71 -17.56 19.80
C ALA A 10 -6.52 -16.75 19.48
N LEU A 11 -6.37 -16.62 19.53
CA LEU A 11 -6.14 -15.74 19.11
C LEU A 11 -5.52 -15.28 18.45
N THR A 12 -5.33 -15.50 18.42
CA THR A 12 -4.60 -15.09 17.79
C THR A 12 -4.69 -14.74 16.72
N MET A 13 -4.95 -14.80 16.41
CA MET A 13 -5.06 -14.47 15.44
C MET A 13 -5.19 -13.56 14.86
N VAL A 14 -5.27 -13.43 14.95
CA VAL A 14 -5.49 -12.66 14.42
C VAL A 14 -5.01 -11.80 13.97
N ALA A 15 -4.96 -11.99 14.23
CA ALA A 15 -4.51 -11.08 14.04
C ALA A 15 -3.96 -10.52 13.05
N GLY A 16 -3.44 -10.12 13.08
CA GLY A 16 -2.78 -9.40 12.32
C GLY A 16 -2.91 -9.41 11.03
N CYS A 17 -3.65 -9.70 10.74
CA CYS A 17 -3.73 -9.96 9.51
C CYS A 17 -4.01 -8.90 8.63
N ALA A 18 -4.53 -7.99 8.87
CA ALA A 18 -5.02 -7.15 7.89
C ALA A 18 -4.27 -5.92 7.67
N VAL A 19 -3.05 -6.00 7.37
CA VAL A 19 -2.23 -4.85 7.30
C VAL A 19 -2.21 -4.21 5.96
N GLY A 20 -2.67 -4.79 4.95
CA GLY A 20 -2.61 -4.28 3.59
C GLY A 20 -2.35 -5.39 2.63
N SER A 21 -2.37 -5.10 1.36
CA SER A 21 -2.21 -6.11 0.34
C SER A 21 -1.06 -5.79 -0.59
N GLY A 22 -0.49 -6.83 -1.19
CA GLY A 22 0.59 -6.67 -2.15
C GLY A 22 0.13 -5.98 -3.41
N ALA A 23 0.99 -5.09 -3.90
CA ALA A 23 0.74 -4.39 -5.14
C ALA A 23 2.06 -4.18 -5.85
N VAL A 24 1.99 -3.83 -7.12
CA VAL A 24 3.17 -3.54 -7.92
C VAL A 24 2.84 -2.39 -8.85
N VAL A 25 3.80 -1.52 -9.08
CA VAL A 25 3.63 -0.40 -9.99
C VAL A 25 3.59 -0.93 -11.41
N LYS A 26 2.58 -0.49 -12.18
CA LYS A 26 2.40 -0.91 -13.56
C LYS A 26 1.81 0.22 -14.38
N GLY A 27 2.30 0.37 -15.61
CA GLY A 27 1.74 1.34 -16.52
C GLY A 27 2.37 2.71 -16.48
N ALA A 28 3.41 2.91 -15.68
CA ALA A 28 4.13 4.17 -15.68
C ALA A 28 4.97 4.31 -16.96
N GLY A 29 5.42 3.19 -17.50
CA GLY A 29 6.18 3.19 -18.74
C GLY A 29 7.67 3.04 -18.51
N PRO A 30 8.42 2.76 -19.60
CA PRO A 30 9.84 2.50 -19.47
C PRO A 30 10.67 3.74 -19.14
N ASP A 31 10.17 4.92 -19.49
CA ASP A 31 10.93 6.15 -19.29
C ASP A 31 10.28 7.09 -18.30
N ASP A 32 9.34 6.58 -17.50
CA ASP A 32 8.63 7.42 -16.56
C ASP A 32 8.52 6.74 -15.21
N LEU A 33 8.15 7.52 -14.21
CA LEU A 33 8.06 7.05 -12.83
C LEU A 33 6.71 7.44 -12.26
N LEU A 34 6.10 6.53 -11.52
CA LEU A 34 4.92 6.85 -10.75
C LEU A 34 5.32 7.69 -9.55
N LYS A 35 4.66 8.81 -9.32
CA LYS A 35 5.01 9.71 -8.23
C LYS A 35 4.34 9.29 -6.95
N LEU A 36 5.16 9.02 -5.94
CA LEU A 36 4.70 8.81 -4.57
C LEU A 36 4.62 10.18 -3.91
N ARG A 37 3.44 10.55 -3.43
CA ARG A 37 3.20 11.90 -2.92
C ARG A 37 2.84 11.88 -1.45
N GLU A 38 2.94 13.03 -0.81
CA GLU A 38 2.65 13.16 0.61
C GLU A 38 1.15 13.11 0.92
N GLY A 39 0.31 13.25 -0.09
CA GLY A 39 -1.14 13.18 0.10
C GLY A 39 -1.83 12.74 -1.17
N PRO A 40 -3.16 12.53 -1.08
CA PRO A 40 -3.92 11.95 -2.18
C PRO A 40 -4.34 13.00 -3.22
N GLY A 41 -3.40 13.47 -4.01
CA GLY A 41 -3.71 14.46 -5.05
C GLY A 41 -2.47 14.96 -5.75
N LEU A 42 -2.67 15.57 -6.90
CA LEU A 42 -1.57 16.06 -7.74
C LEU A 42 -0.86 17.27 -7.17
N ASN A 43 -1.50 18.00 -6.27
CA ASN A 43 -0.92 19.19 -5.67
C ASN A 43 -0.13 18.88 -4.40
N TYR A 44 -0.04 17.63 -4.00
CA TYR A 44 0.79 17.26 -2.87
C TYR A 44 2.23 17.02 -3.34
N LYS A 45 3.16 17.27 -2.45
CA LYS A 45 4.58 17.18 -2.74
C LYS A 45 4.98 15.74 -3.11
N ILE A 46 5.86 15.63 -4.10
CA ILE A 46 6.39 14.34 -4.51
C ILE A 46 7.51 13.93 -3.54
N ILE A 47 7.42 12.70 -3.06
CA ILE A 47 8.45 12.13 -2.19
C ILE A 47 9.52 11.46 -3.04
N ILE A 48 9.12 10.60 -3.96
CA ILE A 48 10.04 9.84 -4.79
C ILE A 48 9.28 9.32 -6.01
N GLY A 49 10.00 9.03 -7.08
CA GLY A 49 9.44 8.38 -8.26
C GLY A 49 9.66 6.88 -8.19
N LEU A 50 8.67 6.13 -8.64
CA LEU A 50 8.66 4.67 -8.56
C LEU A 50 8.58 4.08 -9.97
N PRO A 51 9.57 3.30 -10.41
CA PRO A 51 9.48 2.66 -11.72
C PRO A 51 8.50 1.49 -11.71
N ASP A 52 8.06 1.10 -12.91
CA ASP A 52 7.25 -0.10 -13.06
C ASP A 52 7.96 -1.28 -12.41
N GLY A 53 7.20 -2.15 -11.78
CA GLY A 53 7.75 -3.30 -11.10
C GLY A 53 8.09 -3.06 -9.64
N THR A 54 8.03 -1.82 -9.16
CA THR A 54 8.27 -1.53 -7.75
C THR A 54 7.20 -2.23 -6.91
N ARG A 55 7.63 -2.98 -5.91
CA ARG A 55 6.73 -3.73 -5.04
C ARG A 55 6.30 -2.88 -3.86
N LEU A 56 5.00 -2.84 -3.67
CA LEU A 56 4.37 -1.99 -2.66
C LEU A 56 3.43 -2.81 -1.80
N THR A 57 3.13 -2.28 -0.62
CA THR A 57 2.03 -2.75 0.20
C THR A 57 0.96 -1.68 0.16
N ARG A 58 -0.22 -2.03 -0.35
CA ARG A 58 -1.34 -1.10 -0.44
C ARG A 58 -2.16 -1.14 0.83
N GLN A 59 -2.51 0.03 1.31
CA GLN A 59 -3.33 0.21 2.49
C GLN A 59 -4.69 0.76 2.06
N ASN A 60 -5.16 1.80 2.72
CA ASN A 60 -6.47 2.37 2.40
C ASN A 60 -6.40 3.28 1.17
N CYS A 61 -7.52 3.42 0.50
CA CYS A 61 -7.63 4.30 -0.66
C CYS A 61 -8.75 5.31 -0.42
N VAL A 62 -8.60 6.49 -1.03
CA VAL A 62 -9.59 7.56 -0.94
C VAL A 62 -9.80 8.15 -2.33
N THR A 63 -10.98 8.69 -2.56
CA THR A 63 -11.30 9.40 -3.79
C THR A 63 -11.06 10.89 -3.60
N ASN A 64 -10.34 11.48 -4.53
CA ASN A 64 -10.13 12.91 -4.53
C ASN A 64 -10.10 13.40 -5.97
N GLY A 65 -10.94 14.38 -6.28
CA GLY A 65 -11.00 14.92 -7.63
C GLY A 65 -11.44 13.92 -8.68
N GLY A 66 -12.29 12.97 -8.29
CA GLY A 66 -12.77 11.96 -9.22
C GLY A 66 -11.79 10.84 -9.49
N LYS A 67 -10.68 10.80 -8.77
CA LYS A 67 -9.63 9.81 -8.98
C LYS A 67 -9.37 9.09 -7.67
N LEU A 68 -9.11 7.79 -7.75
CA LEU A 68 -8.80 6.98 -6.57
C LEU A 68 -7.31 7.06 -6.28
N TRP A 69 -6.98 7.37 -5.03
CA TRP A 69 -5.61 7.46 -4.54
C TRP A 69 -5.44 6.47 -3.39
N CYS A 70 -4.36 5.71 -3.42
CA CYS A 70 -4.13 4.70 -2.39
C CYS A 70 -2.87 5.02 -1.61
N ARG A 71 -2.96 4.87 -0.30
CA ARG A 71 -1.79 4.94 0.56
C ARG A 71 -1.02 3.64 0.40
N VAL A 72 0.27 3.76 0.18
CA VAL A 72 1.15 2.60 -0.01
C VAL A 72 2.45 2.82 0.75
N SER A 73 3.14 1.72 1.01
CA SER A 73 4.52 1.77 1.50
C SER A 73 5.38 0.90 0.60
N LEU A 74 6.67 1.18 0.55
CA LEU A 74 7.59 0.34 -0.21
C LEU A 74 7.71 -1.00 0.49
N ALA A 75 7.57 -2.09 -0.26
CA ALA A 75 7.65 -3.42 0.33
C ALA A 75 9.00 -3.67 0.98
N ASP A 76 10.07 -3.16 0.36
CA ASP A 76 11.43 -3.35 0.87
C ASP A 76 11.83 -2.33 1.94
N ARG A 77 11.10 -1.24 2.05
CA ARG A 77 11.37 -0.20 3.05
C ARG A 77 10.05 0.39 3.53
N PRO A 78 9.38 -0.28 4.46
CA PRO A 78 8.04 0.16 4.88
C PRO A 78 7.99 1.55 5.52
N SER A 79 9.10 2.09 5.92
CA SER A 79 9.12 3.45 6.46
C SER A 79 8.90 4.51 5.39
N VAL A 80 9.06 4.16 4.13
CA VAL A 80 8.78 5.08 3.03
C VAL A 80 7.34 4.82 2.59
N SER A 81 6.47 5.78 2.81
CA SER A 81 5.06 5.66 2.50
C SER A 81 4.50 6.96 1.96
N GLY A 82 3.38 6.87 1.29
CA GLY A 82 2.71 8.01 0.71
C GLY A 82 1.53 7.56 -0.11
N TYR A 83 1.11 8.42 -1.03
CA TYR A 83 -0.07 8.15 -1.87
C TYR A 83 0.31 8.10 -3.34
N VAL A 84 -0.32 7.18 -4.05
CA VAL A 84 -0.18 7.05 -5.50
C VAL A 84 -1.55 6.94 -6.14
N SER A 85 -1.64 7.28 -7.42
CA SER A 85 -2.87 7.08 -8.18
C SER A 85 -3.09 5.57 -8.37
N ALA A 86 -4.28 5.11 -8.01
CA ALA A 86 -4.58 3.67 -8.01
C ALA A 86 -4.54 3.04 -9.39
N GLU A 87 -4.70 3.83 -10.44
CA GLU A 87 -4.70 3.30 -11.80
C GLU A 87 -3.36 2.70 -12.20
N TYR A 88 -2.30 2.98 -11.46
CA TYR A 88 -0.98 2.44 -11.74
C TYR A 88 -0.60 1.29 -10.80
N LEU A 89 -1.58 0.72 -10.11
CA LEU A 89 -1.34 -0.39 -9.21
C LEU A 89 -1.94 -1.67 -9.77
N ALA A 90 -1.17 -2.75 -9.67
CA ALA A 90 -1.64 -4.09 -9.99
C ALA A 90 -1.41 -4.98 -8.79
N HIS A 91 -2.12 -6.08 -8.71
CA HIS A 91 -1.90 -7.07 -7.66
C HIS A 91 -0.59 -7.80 -7.89
N ARG A 92 0.07 -8.17 -6.82
CA ARG A 92 1.23 -9.04 -6.94
C ARG A 92 1.03 -10.40 -6.28
#